data_45d3cf2273abad127252a189af6600c5
#
_entry.id   45d3cf2273abad127252a189af6600c5
#
_cell.length_a   1.000
_cell.length_b   1.000
_cell.length_c   1.000
_cell.angle_alpha   90.00
_cell.angle_beta   90.00
_cell.angle_gamma   90.00
#
_symmetry.space_group_name_H-M   'P 1'
#
loop_
_entity.id
_entity.type
_entity.pdbx_description
1 polymer ?
#
loop_
_entity_poly.entity_id
_entity_poly.type
_entity_poly.pdbx_seq_one_letter_code
_entity_poly.pdbx_strand_id
1 'polypeptide(L)'
;MKLKSIFMLTCMVMCLSLHANAQQQELPSWVAMIDNPNVNYFEAVKTFNDYWKGKIKPIEEMDIKDMEALTAEEKATRKNYFANLTQSQRAEFDILQYHYKRFKQWKKEILAFVQEDGRILSLEERMAIWEKQQKK
;
A
#
# COMPACT_ATOMS: atom_id res chain seq x y z
N MET A 1 -23.24 37.80 -36.01
CA MET A 1 -21.92 37.24 -35.61
C MET A 1 -21.70 37.15 -34.10
N LYS A 2 -22.37 37.91 -33.23
CA LYS A 2 -22.15 37.90 -31.77
C LYS A 2 -22.74 36.67 -31.04
N LEU A 3 -23.82 36.07 -31.54
CA LEU A 3 -24.49 34.95 -30.89
C LEU A 3 -23.70 33.62 -30.95
N LYS A 4 -22.99 33.36 -32.06
CA LYS A 4 -22.15 32.17 -32.25
C LYS A 4 -20.89 32.19 -31.35
N SER A 5 -20.37 33.38 -31.08
CA SER A 5 -19.18 33.56 -30.22
C SER A 5 -19.49 33.31 -28.75
N ILE A 6 -20.70 33.65 -28.29
CA ILE A 6 -21.16 33.42 -26.90
C ILE A 6 -21.40 31.95 -26.65
N PHE A 7 -21.97 31.23 -27.65
CA PHE A 7 -22.22 29.80 -27.53
C PHE A 7 -20.91 28.97 -27.47
N MET A 8 -19.87 29.39 -28.19
CA MET A 8 -18.57 28.77 -28.22
C MET A 8 -17.81 28.97 -26.89
N LEU A 9 -17.98 30.15 -26.27
CA LEU A 9 -17.36 30.47 -24.99
C LEU A 9 -18.00 29.68 -23.82
N THR A 10 -19.31 29.48 -23.82
CA THR A 10 -20.04 28.70 -22.81
C THR A 10 -19.72 27.21 -22.91
N CYS A 11 -19.54 26.64 -24.10
CA CYS A 11 -19.09 25.26 -24.25
C CYS A 11 -17.65 25.05 -23.71
N MET A 12 -16.76 26.01 -23.92
CA MET A 12 -15.38 25.92 -23.47
C MET A 12 -15.26 25.98 -21.93
N VAL A 13 -16.11 26.77 -21.26
CA VAL A 13 -16.18 26.84 -19.80
C VAL A 13 -16.78 25.57 -19.20
N MET A 14 -17.75 24.93 -19.87
CA MET A 14 -18.33 23.66 -19.41
C MET A 14 -17.35 22.48 -19.51
N CYS A 15 -16.44 22.47 -20.51
CA CYS A 15 -15.43 21.42 -20.63
C CYS A 15 -14.33 21.50 -19.55
N LEU A 16 -14.07 22.68 -18.99
CA LEU A 16 -13.05 22.86 -17.94
C LEU A 16 -13.52 22.40 -16.56
N SER A 17 -14.83 22.31 -16.33
CA SER A 17 -15.38 21.86 -15.03
C SER A 17 -15.46 20.34 -14.87
N LEU A 18 -15.18 19.55 -15.90
CA LEU A 18 -15.21 18.09 -15.85
C LEU A 18 -13.89 17.43 -15.39
N HIS A 19 -12.84 18.22 -15.15
CA HIS A 19 -11.51 17.69 -14.80
C HIS A 19 -11.18 17.70 -13.29
N ALA A 20 -12.11 18.02 -12.42
CA ALA A 20 -11.81 18.38 -11.04
C ALA A 20 -12.23 17.36 -9.97
N ASN A 21 -12.48 16.10 -10.30
CA ASN A 21 -12.79 15.10 -9.27
C ASN A 21 -12.15 13.74 -9.54
N ALA A 22 -10.87 13.70 -9.91
CA ALA A 22 -10.07 12.55 -9.54
C ALA A 22 -9.79 12.69 -8.04
N GLN A 23 -10.68 12.16 -7.20
CA GLN A 23 -10.37 11.94 -5.78
C GLN A 23 -9.10 11.10 -5.74
N GLN A 24 -7.98 11.77 -5.51
CA GLN A 24 -6.71 11.10 -5.25
C GLN A 24 -6.92 10.36 -3.93
N GLN A 25 -7.19 9.07 -4.03
CA GLN A 25 -7.42 8.21 -2.87
C GLN A 25 -6.18 8.31 -1.97
N GLU A 26 -6.36 8.84 -0.77
CA GLU A 26 -5.29 8.96 0.20
C GLU A 26 -4.87 7.56 0.67
N LEU A 27 -3.65 7.16 0.32
CA LEU A 27 -3.10 5.88 0.72
C LEU A 27 -2.83 5.87 2.23
N PRO A 28 -2.98 4.72 2.91
CA PRO A 28 -2.64 4.59 4.32
C PRO A 28 -1.20 5.00 4.61
N SER A 29 -0.96 5.64 5.74
CA SER A 29 0.36 6.18 6.12
C SER A 29 1.49 5.16 6.08
N TRP A 30 1.22 3.90 6.43
CA TRP A 30 2.21 2.82 6.35
C TRP A 30 2.78 2.60 4.95
N VAL A 31 2.05 2.99 3.89
CA VAL A 31 2.52 2.88 2.50
C VAL A 31 3.70 3.80 2.24
N ALA A 32 3.63 5.03 2.73
CA ALA A 32 4.72 6.01 2.57
C ALA A 32 5.92 5.69 3.48
N MET A 33 5.70 5.01 4.61
CA MET A 33 6.76 4.73 5.59
C MET A 33 7.88 3.87 5.00
N ILE A 34 7.56 2.89 4.13
CA ILE A 34 8.56 1.99 3.55
C ILE A 34 9.48 2.67 2.52
N ASP A 35 9.10 3.86 2.05
CA ASP A 35 9.90 4.69 1.14
C ASP A 35 10.76 5.72 1.87
N ASN A 36 10.57 5.86 3.19
CA ASN A 36 11.34 6.77 4.02
C ASN A 36 12.64 6.07 4.50
N PRO A 37 13.83 6.54 4.10
CA PRO A 37 15.09 5.92 4.50
C PRO A 37 15.36 6.01 6.01
N ASN A 38 14.69 6.94 6.72
CA ASN A 38 14.84 7.13 8.16
C ASN A 38 13.68 6.52 8.97
N VAL A 39 12.90 5.63 8.35
CA VAL A 39 11.78 4.99 9.05
C VAL A 39 12.28 4.10 10.19
N ASN A 40 11.58 4.14 11.31
CA ASN A 40 11.76 3.13 12.35
C ASN A 40 10.96 1.87 11.98
N TYR A 41 11.65 0.73 11.93
CA TYR A 41 11.06 -0.55 11.56
C TYR A 41 9.86 -0.94 12.43
N PHE A 42 10.00 -0.81 13.76
CA PHE A 42 8.95 -1.22 14.69
C PHE A 42 7.71 -0.32 14.57
N GLU A 43 7.93 0.98 14.33
CA GLU A 43 6.84 1.93 14.10
C GLU A 43 6.09 1.60 12.81
N ALA A 44 6.81 1.31 11.71
CA ALA A 44 6.20 0.93 10.44
C ALA A 44 5.38 -0.35 10.57
N VAL A 45 5.93 -1.38 11.25
CA VAL A 45 5.23 -2.65 11.50
C VAL A 45 4.00 -2.44 12.37
N LYS A 46 4.10 -1.61 13.40
CA LYS A 46 2.96 -1.27 14.27
C LYS A 46 1.84 -0.58 13.47
N THR A 47 2.19 0.46 12.71
CA THR A 47 1.24 1.22 11.89
C THR A 47 0.54 0.35 10.86
N PHE A 48 1.28 -0.55 10.21
CA PHE A 48 0.72 -1.56 9.30
C PHE A 48 -0.27 -2.49 10.02
N ASN A 49 0.11 -3.05 11.16
CA ASN A 49 -0.74 -3.97 11.92
C ASN A 49 -1.99 -3.28 12.44
N ASP A 50 -1.88 -2.05 12.93
CA ASP A 50 -3.01 -1.25 13.42
C ASP A 50 -3.99 -0.94 12.28
N TYR A 51 -3.50 -0.62 11.08
CA TYR A 51 -4.35 -0.39 9.92
C TYR A 51 -5.17 -1.64 9.53
N TRP A 52 -4.56 -2.83 9.58
CA TRP A 52 -5.20 -4.08 9.19
C TRP A 52 -5.98 -4.76 10.31
N LYS A 53 -5.98 -4.20 11.52
CA LYS A 53 -6.75 -4.74 12.63
C LYS A 53 -8.26 -4.68 12.33
N GLY A 54 -8.91 -5.85 12.38
CA GLY A 54 -10.34 -5.98 12.09
C GLY A 54 -10.73 -5.82 10.60
N LYS A 55 -9.76 -5.68 9.70
CA LYS A 55 -10.00 -5.63 8.25
C LYS A 55 -9.65 -6.97 7.58
N ILE A 56 -10.29 -7.23 6.46
CA ILE A 56 -9.95 -8.38 5.61
C ILE A 56 -8.62 -8.09 4.91
N LYS A 57 -7.59 -8.83 5.29
CA LYS A 57 -6.26 -8.70 4.71
C LYS A 57 -6.21 -9.33 3.32
N PRO A 58 -5.42 -8.77 2.37
CA PRO A 58 -5.10 -9.47 1.14
C PRO A 58 -4.43 -10.81 1.43
N ILE A 59 -4.78 -11.85 0.67
CA ILE A 59 -4.09 -13.14 0.71
C ILE A 59 -3.22 -13.21 -0.53
N GLU A 60 -1.95 -13.52 -0.34
CA GLU A 60 -1.04 -13.79 -1.43
C GLU A 60 -1.19 -15.22 -1.91
N GLU A 61 -0.95 -15.48 -3.19
CA GLU A 61 -0.95 -16.84 -3.75
C GLU A 61 0.09 -17.74 -3.06
N MET A 62 1.14 -17.16 -2.49
CA MET A 62 2.16 -17.89 -1.72
C MET A 62 1.72 -18.23 -0.27
N ASP A 63 0.66 -17.61 0.21
CA ASP A 63 0.08 -17.87 1.54
C ASP A 63 -1.08 -18.89 1.47
N ILE A 64 -0.97 -19.90 0.61
CA ILE A 64 -1.96 -21.01 0.52
C ILE A 64 -2.18 -21.63 1.89
N LYS A 65 -1.12 -21.75 2.69
CA LYS A 65 -1.18 -22.23 4.08
C LYS A 65 -2.06 -21.35 4.97
N ASP A 66 -1.99 -20.03 4.79
CA ASP A 66 -2.83 -19.09 5.54
C ASP A 66 -4.29 -19.22 5.10
N MET A 67 -4.55 -19.49 3.81
CA MET A 67 -5.91 -19.78 3.32
C MET A 67 -6.48 -21.10 3.84
N GLU A 68 -5.67 -22.12 3.92
CA GLU A 68 -6.07 -23.43 4.47
C GLU A 68 -6.35 -23.34 5.97
N ALA A 69 -5.61 -22.50 6.68
CA ALA A 69 -5.76 -22.26 8.13
C ALA A 69 -7.05 -21.48 8.49
N LEU A 70 -7.69 -20.81 7.52
CA LEU A 70 -8.95 -20.10 7.76
C LEU A 70 -10.08 -21.07 8.11
N THR A 71 -10.86 -20.71 9.12
CA THR A 71 -12.09 -21.42 9.45
C THR A 71 -13.13 -21.32 8.31
N ALA A 72 -14.13 -22.19 8.32
CA ALA A 72 -15.22 -22.13 7.34
C ALA A 72 -15.99 -20.80 7.42
N GLU A 73 -16.14 -20.23 8.62
CA GLU A 73 -16.79 -18.93 8.86
C GLU A 73 -15.98 -17.78 8.27
N GLU A 74 -14.67 -17.77 8.48
CA GLU A 74 -13.77 -16.75 7.91
C GLU A 74 -13.76 -16.80 6.37
N LYS A 75 -13.75 -18.02 5.80
CA LYS A 75 -13.88 -18.21 4.33
C LYS A 75 -15.20 -17.68 3.80
N ALA A 76 -16.32 -17.94 4.49
CA ALA A 76 -17.64 -17.45 4.12
C ALA A 76 -17.71 -15.91 4.21
N THR A 77 -17.17 -15.33 5.29
CA THR A 77 -17.11 -13.88 5.49
C THR A 77 -16.31 -13.21 4.38
N ARG A 78 -15.12 -13.75 4.02
CA ARG A 78 -14.33 -13.24 2.89
C ARG A 78 -15.10 -13.31 1.58
N LYS A 79 -15.71 -14.46 1.28
CA LYS A 79 -16.48 -14.65 0.06
C LYS A 79 -17.60 -13.59 -0.06
N ASN A 80 -18.35 -13.38 1.02
CA ASN A 80 -19.40 -12.37 1.06
C ASN A 80 -18.85 -10.96 0.89
N TYR A 81 -17.74 -10.61 1.55
CA TYR A 81 -17.10 -9.33 1.38
C TYR A 81 -16.77 -9.04 -0.09
N PHE A 82 -16.05 -9.94 -0.76
CA PHE A 82 -15.65 -9.76 -2.15
C PHE A 82 -16.83 -9.79 -3.13
N ALA A 83 -17.88 -10.56 -2.85
CA ALA A 83 -19.08 -10.60 -3.69
C ALA A 83 -19.86 -9.27 -3.68
N ASN A 84 -19.78 -8.52 -2.59
CA ASN A 84 -20.53 -7.28 -2.40
C ASN A 84 -19.73 -6.01 -2.70
N LEU A 85 -18.46 -6.12 -3.10
CA LEU A 85 -17.66 -4.95 -3.50
C LEU A 85 -18.18 -4.35 -4.82
N THR A 86 -18.36 -3.04 -4.83
CA THR A 86 -18.53 -2.28 -6.07
C THR A 86 -17.25 -2.32 -6.91
N GLN A 87 -17.32 -1.92 -8.17
CA GLN A 87 -16.15 -1.84 -9.05
C GLN A 87 -15.08 -0.89 -8.47
N SER A 88 -15.50 0.25 -7.94
CA SER A 88 -14.57 1.22 -7.31
C SER A 88 -13.88 0.63 -6.08
N GLN A 89 -14.64 -0.01 -5.19
CA GLN A 89 -14.08 -0.66 -3.99
C GLN A 89 -13.14 -1.81 -4.33
N ARG A 90 -13.42 -2.53 -5.41
CA ARG A 90 -12.54 -3.60 -5.90
C ARG A 90 -11.21 -3.04 -6.41
N ALA A 91 -11.25 -1.97 -7.21
CA ALA A 91 -10.04 -1.29 -7.68
C ALA A 91 -9.21 -0.73 -6.51
N GLU A 92 -9.87 -0.16 -5.50
CA GLU A 92 -9.23 0.29 -4.26
C GLU A 92 -8.55 -0.86 -3.51
N PHE A 93 -9.23 -1.99 -3.37
CA PHE A 93 -8.67 -3.17 -2.73
C PHE A 93 -7.46 -3.71 -3.49
N ASP A 94 -7.48 -3.71 -4.83
CA ASP A 94 -6.36 -4.17 -5.67
C ASP A 94 -5.11 -3.29 -5.47
N ILE A 95 -5.29 -1.96 -5.34
CA ILE A 95 -4.20 -1.02 -5.00
C ILE A 95 -3.64 -1.34 -3.61
N LEU A 96 -4.50 -1.53 -2.62
CA LEU A 96 -4.09 -1.88 -1.26
C LEU A 96 -3.40 -3.25 -1.21
N GLN A 97 -3.84 -4.21 -2.01
CA GLN A 97 -3.20 -5.53 -2.14
C GLN A 97 -1.77 -5.41 -2.67
N TYR A 98 -1.55 -4.59 -3.69
CA TYR A 98 -0.22 -4.31 -4.21
C TYR A 98 0.71 -3.77 -3.11
N HIS A 99 0.26 -2.75 -2.37
CA HIS A 99 1.05 -2.16 -1.29
C HIS A 99 1.25 -3.11 -0.11
N TYR A 100 0.26 -3.95 0.20
CA TYR A 100 0.36 -4.99 1.22
C TYR A 100 1.51 -5.97 0.90
N LYS A 101 1.56 -6.48 -0.34
CA LYS A 101 2.64 -7.35 -0.82
C LYS A 101 4.00 -6.65 -0.72
N ARG A 102 4.06 -5.40 -1.17
CA ARG A 102 5.27 -4.58 -1.10
C ARG A 102 5.76 -4.40 0.34
N PHE A 103 4.86 -4.14 1.29
CA PHE A 103 5.21 -4.03 2.71
C PHE A 103 5.74 -5.36 3.28
N LYS A 104 5.08 -6.48 2.99
CA LYS A 104 5.55 -7.80 3.44
C LYS A 104 6.94 -8.13 2.91
N GLN A 105 7.19 -7.83 1.64
CA GLN A 105 8.50 -8.02 1.03
C GLN A 105 9.56 -7.13 1.68
N TRP A 106 9.28 -5.82 1.81
CA TRP A 106 10.16 -4.88 2.49
C TRP A 106 10.49 -5.35 3.91
N LYS A 107 9.48 -5.74 4.69
CA LYS A 107 9.66 -6.25 6.06
C LYS A 107 10.63 -7.44 6.11
N LYS A 108 10.52 -8.36 5.16
CA LYS A 108 11.38 -9.54 5.08
C LYS A 108 12.82 -9.18 4.70
N GLU A 109 13.00 -8.29 3.73
CA GLU A 109 14.31 -7.88 3.23
C GLU A 109 15.09 -7.04 4.24
N ILE A 110 14.39 -6.16 4.95
CA ILE A 110 15.00 -5.22 5.89
C ILE A 110 15.33 -5.85 7.25
N LEU A 111 14.63 -6.91 7.64
CA LEU A 111 14.72 -7.51 8.99
C LEU A 111 16.17 -7.80 9.43
N ALA A 112 17.02 -8.25 8.52
CA ALA A 112 18.44 -8.55 8.81
C ALA A 112 19.28 -7.30 9.15
N PHE A 113 18.76 -6.10 8.88
CA PHE A 113 19.47 -4.84 9.05
C PHE A 113 18.85 -3.96 10.14
N VAL A 114 17.84 -4.46 10.84
CA VAL A 114 17.16 -3.75 11.92
C VAL A 114 17.99 -3.85 13.20
N GLN A 115 18.21 -2.70 13.83
CA GLN A 115 18.87 -2.58 15.13
C GLN A 115 17.86 -2.73 16.27
N GLU A 116 18.34 -2.88 17.50
CA GLU A 116 17.51 -3.07 18.70
C GLU A 116 16.51 -1.91 18.94
N ASP A 117 16.87 -0.70 18.53
CA ASP A 117 16.05 0.51 18.62
C ASP A 117 15.07 0.68 17.45
N GLY A 118 15.07 -0.25 16.49
CA GLY A 118 14.25 -0.21 15.29
C GLY A 118 14.84 0.61 14.15
N ARG A 119 16.03 1.20 14.31
CA ARG A 119 16.76 1.85 13.23
C ARG A 119 17.19 0.81 12.19
N ILE A 120 17.10 1.18 10.93
CA ILE A 120 17.56 0.34 9.82
C ILE A 120 18.96 0.83 9.41
N LEU A 121 19.91 -0.09 9.28
CA LEU A 121 21.26 0.23 8.79
C LEU A 121 21.19 0.82 7.38
N SER A 122 21.90 1.93 7.17
CA SER A 122 22.03 2.56 5.85
C SER A 122 22.76 1.64 4.87
N LEU A 123 22.69 1.95 3.59
CA LEU A 123 23.43 1.19 2.56
C LEU A 123 24.94 1.22 2.83
N GLU A 124 25.46 2.38 3.22
CA GLU A 124 26.88 2.60 3.53
C GLU A 124 27.32 1.75 4.73
N GLU A 125 26.50 1.72 5.80
CA GLU A 125 26.78 0.88 6.97
C GLU A 125 26.81 -0.60 6.62
N ARG A 126 25.85 -1.06 5.80
CA ARG A 126 25.81 -2.47 5.32
C ARG A 126 27.02 -2.81 4.48
N MET A 127 27.42 -1.93 3.58
CA MET A 127 28.63 -2.12 2.75
C MET A 127 29.90 -2.17 3.62
N ALA A 128 30.03 -1.28 4.59
CA ALA A 128 31.18 -1.29 5.50
C ALA A 128 31.26 -2.57 6.35
N ILE A 129 30.12 -3.13 6.76
CA ILE A 129 30.07 -4.42 7.47
C ILE A 129 30.52 -5.54 6.52
N TRP A 130 30.00 -5.57 5.30
CA TRP A 130 30.36 -6.59 4.29
C TRP A 130 31.84 -6.57 3.96
N GLU A 131 32.43 -5.39 3.72
CA GLU A 131 33.88 -5.25 3.44
C GLU A 131 34.76 -5.77 4.58
N LYS A 132 34.37 -5.53 5.84
CA LYS A 132 35.09 -6.05 7.00
C LYS A 132 35.04 -7.59 7.07
N GLN A 133 33.94 -8.18 6.62
CA GLN A 133 33.81 -9.64 6.60
C GLN A 133 34.68 -10.30 5.53
N GLN A 134 34.89 -9.64 4.38
CA GLN A 134 35.74 -10.15 3.29
C GLN A 134 37.24 -10.09 3.61
N LYS A 135 37.66 -9.26 4.54
CA LYS A 135 39.07 -9.10 4.95
C LYS A 135 39.52 -10.06 6.05
N LYS A 136 38.63 -10.93 6.52
CA LYS A 136 38.94 -12.01 7.49
C LYS A 136 39.20 -13.33 6.75
#